data_99453a38513c8903536f69f4c490723c
#
_entry.id   99453a38513c8903536f69f4c490723c
#
_cell.length_a   1.000
_cell.length_b   1.000
_cell.length_c   1.000
_cell.angle_alpha   90.00
_cell.angle_beta   90.00
_cell.angle_gamma   90.00
#
_symmetry.space_group_name_H-M   'P 1'
#
loop_
_entity.id
_entity.type
_entity.pdbx_description
1 polymer ?
#
loop_
_entity_poly.entity_id
_entity_poly.type
_entity_poly.pdbx_seq_one_letter_code
_entity_poly.pdbx_strand_id
1 'polypeptide(L)'
;TLVVGCDARYGSSEFATAACRVASAAGVRVLALPQANPTPLTSFAVRHYGADAGVMVTASHNPAPDNGYKVYLGGSVVTGDGQGVQIVPPFDAEIAAAIEATPPADQVPMNDDLVQAVDPRDEYVAEAVKLASGDEAARADLRIVLTAMHGVGASMTARVLAEAGFANVSLVAAQAEPDPDFPTVPFPNPEEAGALDMAIEQARAEGADLIIAVDPDADRCALAVPDPGAEAGWSPLSGDQIGCLLGEFLAARGLEGSLANSIVSSRLLARIAEAHGLVHHTTLTGFKWIARAPKLAFGYEEAIGFCPNPQIARDKDGIASSVVAASLFAALKVEGRTAWDELDRLAHAHGLHVTGPLTFRVEEIEQIAAGMARLRAQPPSWRARRLLRSRTCRRATGACRPRTASWS
;
A
#
# COMPACT_ATOMS: atom_id res chain seq x y z
N THR A 1 10.80 1.00 25.10
CA THR A 1 9.35 1.17 24.86
C THR A 1 8.93 0.42 23.60
N LEU A 2 7.83 -0.34 23.69
CA LEU A 2 7.24 -1.12 22.60
C LEU A 2 5.83 -0.58 22.30
N VAL A 3 5.52 -0.31 21.03
CA VAL A 3 4.14 -0.07 20.56
C VAL A 3 3.55 -1.39 20.08
N VAL A 4 2.30 -1.69 20.43
CA VAL A 4 1.59 -2.90 19.96
C VAL A 4 0.23 -2.51 19.40
N GLY A 5 -0.03 -2.94 18.16
CA GLY A 5 -1.31 -2.81 17.48
C GLY A 5 -1.75 -4.14 16.87
N CYS A 6 -3.01 -4.24 16.48
CA CYS A 6 -3.56 -5.41 15.80
C CYS A 6 -4.71 -5.05 14.86
N ASP A 7 -4.89 -5.85 13.83
CA ASP A 7 -6.08 -5.82 12.97
C ASP A 7 -7.26 -6.60 13.60
N ALA A 8 -8.29 -6.92 12.81
CA ALA A 8 -9.48 -7.60 13.28
C ALA A 8 -9.54 -9.09 12.90
N ARG A 9 -8.42 -9.70 12.51
CA ARG A 9 -8.38 -11.12 12.18
C ARG A 9 -8.55 -12.00 13.39
N TYR A 10 -8.92 -13.26 13.16
CA TYR A 10 -8.95 -14.27 14.20
C TYR A 10 -7.61 -14.33 14.95
N GLY A 11 -7.65 -14.29 16.28
CA GLY A 11 -6.48 -14.33 17.14
C GLY A 11 -5.68 -13.03 17.26
N SER A 12 -5.95 -11.98 16.45
CA SER A 12 -5.16 -10.76 16.47
C SER A 12 -5.17 -10.07 17.83
N SER A 13 -6.34 -9.95 18.44
CA SER A 13 -6.51 -9.35 19.79
C SER A 13 -5.79 -10.15 20.87
N GLU A 14 -5.91 -11.47 20.84
CA GLU A 14 -5.26 -12.38 21.79
C GLU A 14 -3.75 -12.33 21.65
N PHE A 15 -3.21 -12.37 20.42
CA PHE A 15 -1.78 -12.29 20.17
C PHE A 15 -1.21 -10.92 20.56
N ALA A 16 -1.91 -9.83 20.28
CA ALA A 16 -1.50 -8.49 20.70
C ALA A 16 -1.48 -8.36 22.23
N THR A 17 -2.51 -8.87 22.90
CA THR A 17 -2.58 -8.91 24.37
C THR A 17 -1.43 -9.73 24.96
N ALA A 18 -1.14 -10.90 24.41
CA ALA A 18 -0.03 -11.74 24.85
C ALA A 18 1.32 -11.02 24.65
N ALA A 19 1.53 -10.38 23.48
CA ALA A 19 2.73 -9.60 23.19
C ALA A 19 2.92 -8.46 24.21
N CYS A 20 1.85 -7.73 24.53
CA CYS A 20 1.89 -6.67 25.56
C CYS A 20 2.32 -7.23 26.91
N ARG A 21 1.69 -8.32 27.37
CA ARG A 21 1.92 -8.88 28.70
C ARG A 21 3.28 -9.53 28.86
N VAL A 22 3.76 -10.21 27.83
CA VAL A 22 5.11 -10.79 27.80
C VAL A 22 6.17 -9.68 27.85
N ALA A 23 6.04 -8.65 27.03
CA ALA A 23 6.95 -7.52 27.02
C ALA A 23 6.95 -6.78 28.37
N SER A 24 5.78 -6.58 28.98
CA SER A 24 5.64 -5.96 30.31
C SER A 24 6.37 -6.78 31.37
N ALA A 25 6.18 -8.11 31.39
CA ALA A 25 6.86 -9.00 32.33
C ALA A 25 8.38 -9.03 32.14
N ALA A 26 8.85 -8.76 30.93
CA ALA A 26 10.27 -8.57 30.62
C ALA A 26 10.82 -7.18 30.99
N GLY A 27 10.03 -6.31 31.63
CA GLY A 27 10.41 -4.96 32.04
C GLY A 27 10.35 -3.91 30.94
N VAL A 28 9.70 -4.20 29.82
CA VAL A 28 9.53 -3.27 28.71
C VAL A 28 8.24 -2.46 28.89
N ARG A 29 8.32 -1.13 28.85
CA ARG A 29 7.12 -0.28 28.78
C ARG A 29 6.39 -0.52 27.47
N VAL A 30 5.10 -0.80 27.53
CA VAL A 30 4.25 -1.08 26.38
C VAL A 30 3.21 0.02 26.18
N LEU A 31 3.09 0.50 24.96
CA LEU A 31 2.04 1.40 24.50
C LEU A 31 1.07 0.57 23.64
N ALA A 32 -0.06 0.19 24.21
CA ALA A 32 -1.08 -0.61 23.54
C ALA A 32 -2.03 0.31 22.76
N LEU A 33 -2.10 0.13 21.45
CA LEU A 33 -3.03 0.86 20.59
C LEU A 33 -4.46 0.33 20.74
N PRO A 34 -5.49 1.10 20.29
CA PRO A 34 -6.86 0.59 20.24
C PRO A 34 -6.93 -0.70 19.41
N GLN A 35 -7.82 -1.59 19.82
CA GLN A 35 -8.10 -2.83 19.08
C GLN A 35 -8.59 -2.54 17.67
N ALA A 36 -8.33 -3.45 16.73
CA ALA A 36 -8.72 -3.34 15.34
C ALA A 36 -8.24 -2.03 14.67
N ASN A 37 -6.93 -1.75 14.80
CA ASN A 37 -6.31 -0.57 14.19
C ASN A 37 -5.61 -0.88 12.86
N PRO A 38 -5.54 0.09 11.94
CA PRO A 38 -4.77 -0.02 10.71
C PRO A 38 -3.25 -0.12 10.95
N THR A 39 -2.54 -0.84 10.09
CA THR A 39 -1.07 -0.92 10.11
C THR A 39 -0.37 0.45 10.05
N PRO A 40 -0.80 1.41 9.21
CA PRO A 40 -0.20 2.75 9.20
C PRO A 40 -0.22 3.45 10.56
N LEU A 41 -1.28 3.26 11.37
CA LEU A 41 -1.34 3.84 12.71
C LEU A 41 -0.27 3.26 13.63
N THR A 42 0.03 1.96 13.53
CA THR A 42 1.11 1.34 14.31
C THR A 42 2.48 1.88 13.87
N SER A 43 2.74 1.95 12.56
CA SER A 43 3.97 2.52 12.02
C SER A 43 4.16 4.00 12.43
N PHE A 44 3.09 4.80 12.37
CA PHE A 44 3.07 6.17 12.86
C PHE A 44 3.40 6.25 14.35
N ALA A 45 2.73 5.44 15.17
CA ALA A 45 2.88 5.48 16.63
C ALA A 45 4.32 5.16 17.09
N VAL A 46 5.03 4.25 16.41
CA VAL A 46 6.45 3.95 16.71
C VAL A 46 7.29 5.24 16.63
N ARG A 47 7.08 6.05 15.62
CA ARG A 47 7.82 7.31 15.43
C ARG A 47 7.27 8.43 16.32
N HIS A 48 5.97 8.56 16.41
CA HIS A 48 5.28 9.60 17.18
C HIS A 48 5.65 9.54 18.67
N TYR A 49 5.70 8.35 19.24
CA TYR A 49 6.10 8.17 20.64
C TYR A 49 7.60 7.94 20.85
N GLY A 50 8.41 7.94 19.78
CA GLY A 50 9.84 7.65 19.87
C GLY A 50 10.12 6.25 20.44
N ALA A 51 9.25 5.29 20.15
CA ALA A 51 9.37 3.93 20.66
C ALA A 51 10.55 3.19 20.03
N ASP A 52 11.18 2.30 20.83
CA ASP A 52 12.32 1.50 20.39
C ASP A 52 11.93 0.38 19.44
N ALA A 53 10.68 -0.11 19.55
CA ALA A 53 10.13 -1.12 18.67
C ALA A 53 8.61 -0.98 18.54
N GLY A 54 8.06 -1.61 17.51
CA GLY A 54 6.63 -1.78 17.30
C GLY A 54 6.29 -3.16 16.78
N VAL A 55 5.13 -3.65 17.17
CA VAL A 55 4.55 -4.90 16.67
C VAL A 55 3.14 -4.62 16.17
N MET A 56 2.87 -4.97 14.92
CA MET A 56 1.54 -5.01 14.37
C MET A 56 1.14 -6.46 14.11
N VAL A 57 0.08 -6.91 14.75
CA VAL A 57 -0.47 -8.25 14.56
C VAL A 57 -1.43 -8.23 13.40
N THR A 58 -1.04 -8.84 12.29
CA THR A 58 -1.82 -8.87 11.04
C THR A 58 -1.22 -9.88 10.06
N ALA A 59 -2.04 -10.34 9.12
CA ALA A 59 -1.57 -11.04 7.92
C ALA A 59 -1.87 -10.25 6.64
N SER A 60 -2.10 -8.91 6.75
CA SER A 60 -2.39 -8.03 5.62
C SER A 60 -3.56 -8.56 4.76
N HIS A 61 -3.33 -8.81 3.47
CA HIS A 61 -4.31 -9.33 2.53
C HIS A 61 -4.30 -10.87 2.38
N ASN A 62 -3.62 -11.59 3.25
CA ASN A 62 -3.60 -13.06 3.22
C ASN A 62 -4.99 -13.66 3.52
N PRO A 63 -5.22 -14.96 3.19
CA PRO A 63 -6.46 -15.65 3.53
C PRO A 63 -6.87 -15.53 5.00
N ALA A 64 -8.16 -15.70 5.28
CA ALA A 64 -8.76 -15.56 6.61
C ALA A 64 -8.05 -16.34 7.75
N PRO A 65 -7.56 -17.60 7.54
CA PRO A 65 -6.88 -18.35 8.59
C PRO A 65 -5.49 -17.82 8.97
N ASP A 66 -4.88 -16.99 8.11
CA ASP A 66 -3.52 -16.52 8.33
C ASP A 66 -3.48 -15.39 9.35
N ASN A 67 -2.42 -15.39 10.17
CA ASN A 67 -2.06 -14.28 11.05
C ASN A 67 -0.53 -14.20 11.18
N GLY A 68 0.00 -13.10 11.75
CA GLY A 68 1.43 -12.92 11.91
C GLY A 68 1.80 -11.59 12.58
N TYR A 69 3.08 -11.26 12.51
CA TYR A 69 3.63 -10.02 13.07
C TYR A 69 4.41 -9.23 12.03
N LYS A 70 4.12 -7.93 11.93
CA LYS A 70 5.04 -6.96 11.35
C LYS A 70 5.81 -6.32 12.51
N VAL A 71 7.14 -6.37 12.46
CA VAL A 71 8.01 -5.84 13.52
C VAL A 71 8.74 -4.61 13.01
N TYR A 72 8.65 -3.52 13.75
CA TYR A 72 9.30 -2.23 13.47
C TYR A 72 10.39 -1.96 14.51
N LEU A 73 11.46 -1.29 14.10
CA LEU A 73 12.49 -0.82 15.02
C LEU A 73 12.64 0.70 14.90
N GLY A 74 12.86 1.35 16.03
CA GLY A 74 12.98 2.80 16.12
C GLY A 74 13.75 3.23 17.34
N GLY A 75 13.45 4.41 17.86
CA GLY A 75 14.02 4.95 19.08
C GLY A 75 15.54 4.92 19.11
N SER A 76 16.09 4.26 20.11
CA SER A 76 17.52 4.10 20.32
C SER A 76 18.11 2.87 19.62
N VAL A 77 17.27 1.92 19.16
CA VAL A 77 17.73 0.65 18.54
C VAL A 77 18.20 0.87 17.11
N VAL A 78 17.47 1.66 16.33
CA VAL A 78 17.79 2.00 14.94
C VAL A 78 17.65 3.49 14.74
N THR A 79 18.67 4.12 14.15
CA THR A 79 18.70 5.55 13.84
C THR A 79 18.75 5.79 12.33
N GLY A 80 18.57 7.06 11.91
CA GLY A 80 18.62 7.45 10.50
C GLY A 80 17.44 6.94 9.69
N ASP A 81 17.71 6.58 8.44
CA ASP A 81 16.67 6.18 7.48
C ASP A 81 16.01 4.83 7.79
N GLY A 82 16.51 4.06 8.73
CA GLY A 82 15.90 2.83 9.21
C GLY A 82 14.90 3.00 10.36
N GLN A 83 14.85 4.20 10.96
CA GLN A 83 14.00 4.45 12.12
C GLN A 83 12.50 4.39 11.80
N GLY A 84 11.77 3.56 12.53
CA GLY A 84 10.33 3.33 12.31
C GLY A 84 10.02 2.42 11.13
N VAL A 85 11.00 1.70 10.58
CA VAL A 85 10.84 0.79 9.45
C VAL A 85 10.81 -0.66 9.92
N GLN A 86 10.14 -1.54 9.18
CA GLN A 86 10.14 -2.98 9.45
C GLN A 86 11.55 -3.57 9.45
N ILE A 87 11.76 -4.62 10.24
CA ILE A 87 13.04 -5.31 10.39
C ILE A 87 13.62 -5.83 9.07
N VAL A 88 14.94 -5.84 9.03
CA VAL A 88 15.75 -6.46 7.98
C VAL A 88 16.87 -7.27 8.64
N PRO A 89 17.57 -8.16 7.92
CA PRO A 89 18.75 -8.83 8.47
C PRO A 89 19.73 -7.84 9.11
N PRO A 90 20.34 -8.19 10.26
CA PRO A 90 20.30 -9.51 10.93
C PRO A 90 19.16 -9.70 11.92
N PHE A 91 18.31 -8.68 12.18
CA PHE A 91 17.32 -8.71 13.26
C PHE A 91 16.29 -9.85 13.15
N ASP A 92 15.91 -10.24 11.95
CA ASP A 92 15.01 -11.37 11.70
C ASP A 92 15.62 -12.69 12.21
N ALA A 93 16.89 -12.93 11.92
CA ALA A 93 17.61 -14.11 12.39
C ALA A 93 17.86 -14.08 13.91
N GLU A 94 18.15 -12.92 14.48
CA GLU A 94 18.33 -12.74 15.92
C GLU A 94 17.04 -13.00 16.69
N ILE A 95 15.91 -12.52 16.19
CA ILE A 95 14.58 -12.78 16.77
C ILE A 95 14.24 -14.27 16.66
N ALA A 96 14.46 -14.90 15.51
CA ALA A 96 14.22 -16.33 15.34
C ALA A 96 15.04 -17.16 16.34
N ALA A 97 16.32 -16.85 16.52
CA ALA A 97 17.17 -17.53 17.50
C ALA A 97 16.68 -17.31 18.95
N ALA A 98 16.19 -16.11 19.27
CA ALA A 98 15.62 -15.83 20.59
C ALA A 98 14.31 -16.61 20.82
N ILE A 99 13.47 -16.77 19.80
CA ILE A 99 12.24 -17.57 19.87
C ILE A 99 12.59 -19.04 20.16
N GLU A 100 13.58 -19.62 19.47
CA GLU A 100 14.02 -21.00 19.70
C GLU A 100 14.58 -21.23 21.11
N ALA A 101 15.19 -20.20 21.71
CA ALA A 101 15.73 -20.25 23.07
C ALA A 101 14.69 -20.00 24.18
N THR A 102 13.47 -19.60 23.79
CA THR A 102 12.39 -19.28 24.74
C THR A 102 11.78 -20.58 25.30
N PRO A 103 11.44 -20.64 26.62
CA PRO A 103 10.73 -21.77 27.17
C PRO A 103 9.34 -21.95 26.53
N PRO A 104 8.68 -23.11 26.75
CA PRO A 104 7.31 -23.32 26.33
C PRO A 104 6.38 -22.16 26.71
N ALA A 105 5.39 -21.84 25.87
CA ALA A 105 4.56 -20.64 26.00
C ALA A 105 3.84 -20.53 27.36
N ASP A 106 3.48 -21.67 27.96
CA ASP A 106 2.82 -21.75 29.28
C ASP A 106 3.76 -21.41 30.45
N GLN A 107 5.08 -21.34 30.20
CA GLN A 107 6.12 -20.98 31.17
C GLN A 107 6.63 -19.54 30.99
N VAL A 108 6.21 -18.86 29.94
CA VAL A 108 6.61 -17.44 29.70
C VAL A 108 5.86 -16.53 30.67
N PRO A 109 6.56 -15.71 31.49
CA PRO A 109 5.89 -14.79 32.42
C PRO A 109 5.07 -13.74 31.69
N MET A 110 3.93 -13.39 32.27
CA MET A 110 3.02 -12.35 31.76
C MET A 110 2.51 -11.49 32.90
N ASN A 111 2.50 -10.16 32.72
CA ASN A 111 1.81 -9.21 33.59
C ASN A 111 1.40 -7.96 32.79
N ASP A 112 0.60 -7.08 33.40
CA ASP A 112 0.11 -5.85 32.79
C ASP A 112 0.75 -4.59 33.42
N ASP A 113 1.74 -4.73 34.30
CA ASP A 113 2.26 -3.67 35.16
C ASP A 113 2.83 -2.47 34.37
N LEU A 114 3.38 -2.69 33.19
CA LEU A 114 3.99 -1.69 32.32
C LEU A 114 3.20 -1.44 31.03
N VAL A 115 1.94 -1.93 30.94
CA VAL A 115 1.07 -1.72 29.78
C VAL A 115 0.27 -0.44 29.97
N GLN A 116 0.34 0.46 28.99
CA GLN A 116 -0.40 1.71 28.94
C GLN A 116 -1.22 1.76 27.65
N ALA A 117 -2.52 1.95 27.74
CA ALA A 117 -3.34 2.25 26.57
C ALA A 117 -3.07 3.67 26.06
N VAL A 118 -2.90 3.81 24.74
CA VAL A 118 -2.71 5.09 24.05
C VAL A 118 -3.55 5.11 22.78
N ASP A 119 -3.93 6.29 22.34
CA ASP A 119 -4.73 6.46 21.12
C ASP A 119 -4.23 7.63 20.28
N PRO A 120 -3.35 7.39 19.30
CA PRO A 120 -2.80 8.45 18.45
C PRO A 120 -3.62 8.69 17.17
N ARG A 121 -4.90 8.28 17.12
CA ARG A 121 -5.72 8.39 15.90
C ARG A 121 -5.92 9.83 15.46
N ASP A 122 -6.16 10.73 16.39
CA ASP A 122 -6.39 12.15 16.07
C ASP A 122 -5.13 12.82 15.52
N GLU A 123 -3.96 12.51 16.06
CA GLU A 123 -2.67 13.02 15.59
C GLU A 123 -2.32 12.44 14.20
N TYR A 124 -2.59 11.16 13.98
CA TYR A 124 -2.40 10.55 12.67
C TYR A 124 -3.32 11.17 11.61
N VAL A 125 -4.61 11.33 11.92
CA VAL A 125 -5.60 11.96 11.03
C VAL A 125 -5.17 13.39 10.70
N ALA A 126 -4.78 14.17 11.69
CA ALA A 126 -4.31 15.56 11.50
C ALA A 126 -3.10 15.66 10.56
N GLU A 127 -2.18 14.68 10.61
CA GLU A 127 -1.04 14.63 9.68
C GLU A 127 -1.45 14.16 8.28
N ALA A 128 -2.31 13.14 8.17
CA ALA A 128 -2.76 12.62 6.88
C ALA A 128 -3.58 13.65 6.08
N VAL A 129 -4.43 14.42 6.76
CA VAL A 129 -5.23 15.50 6.15
C VAL A 129 -4.38 16.58 5.49
N LYS A 130 -3.17 16.85 5.99
CA LYS A 130 -2.24 17.84 5.40
C LYS A 130 -1.77 17.47 4.00
N LEU A 131 -1.94 16.21 3.58
CA LEU A 131 -1.60 15.76 2.22
C LEU A 131 -2.63 16.19 1.18
N ALA A 132 -3.81 16.63 1.62
CA ALA A 132 -4.82 17.15 0.71
C ALA A 132 -4.30 18.39 -0.02
N SER A 133 -4.52 18.44 -1.31
CA SER A 133 -4.08 19.55 -2.15
C SER A 133 -5.11 19.90 -3.22
N GLY A 134 -4.94 21.08 -3.82
CA GLY A 134 -5.86 21.58 -4.85
C GLY A 134 -7.03 22.38 -4.26
N ASP A 135 -7.97 22.72 -5.12
CA ASP A 135 -9.15 23.54 -4.80
C ASP A 135 -10.13 22.78 -3.89
N GLU A 136 -10.64 23.45 -2.86
CA GLU A 136 -11.56 22.84 -1.90
C GLU A 136 -12.90 22.44 -2.53
N ALA A 137 -13.42 23.28 -3.44
CA ALA A 137 -14.66 22.97 -4.15
C ALA A 137 -14.48 21.75 -5.06
N ALA A 138 -13.33 21.61 -5.69
CA ALA A 138 -13.00 20.44 -6.51
C ALA A 138 -12.93 19.15 -5.66
N ARG A 139 -12.35 19.22 -4.46
CA ARG A 139 -12.35 18.10 -3.53
C ARG A 139 -13.76 17.72 -3.09
N ALA A 140 -14.58 18.74 -2.75
CA ALA A 140 -15.96 18.53 -2.35
C ALA A 140 -16.84 17.94 -3.47
N ASP A 141 -16.54 18.22 -4.74
CA ASP A 141 -17.30 17.72 -5.91
C ASP A 141 -16.93 16.29 -6.32
N LEU A 142 -15.76 15.79 -5.92
CA LEU A 142 -15.31 14.45 -6.29
C LEU A 142 -16.14 13.37 -5.58
N ARG A 143 -16.77 12.47 -6.34
CA ARG A 143 -17.55 11.34 -5.82
C ARG A 143 -16.69 10.10 -5.71
N ILE A 144 -16.54 9.58 -4.50
CA ILE A 144 -15.66 8.44 -4.19
C ILE A 144 -16.50 7.30 -3.62
N VAL A 145 -16.34 6.11 -4.19
CA VAL A 145 -16.77 4.87 -3.53
C VAL A 145 -15.56 4.27 -2.82
N LEU A 146 -15.71 3.99 -1.53
CA LEU A 146 -14.65 3.46 -0.66
C LEU A 146 -15.02 2.06 -0.17
N THR A 147 -14.10 1.11 -0.31
CA THR A 147 -14.21 -0.20 0.36
C THR A 147 -12.97 -0.50 1.18
N ALA A 148 -13.15 -1.12 2.33
CA ALA A 148 -12.08 -1.70 3.15
C ALA A 148 -12.11 -3.23 3.14
N MET A 149 -12.94 -3.85 2.32
CA MET A 149 -13.01 -5.30 2.12
C MET A 149 -13.08 -6.07 3.45
N HIS A 150 -13.96 -5.64 4.37
CA HIS A 150 -14.09 -6.15 5.74
C HIS A 150 -12.84 -5.96 6.62
N GLY A 151 -11.94 -5.06 6.24
CA GLY A 151 -10.76 -4.70 7.02
C GLY A 151 -10.98 -3.55 7.98
N VAL A 152 -9.92 -3.16 8.67
CA VAL A 152 -9.97 -2.13 9.72
C VAL A 152 -9.84 -0.70 9.20
N GLY A 153 -9.72 -0.51 7.87
CA GLY A 153 -9.42 0.79 7.27
C GLY A 153 -10.63 1.70 7.03
N ALA A 154 -11.87 1.18 7.00
CA ALA A 154 -13.05 1.92 6.53
C ALA A 154 -13.28 3.25 7.26
N SER A 155 -13.45 3.20 8.56
CA SER A 155 -13.78 4.38 9.37
C SER A 155 -12.68 5.43 9.37
N MET A 156 -11.42 5.02 9.46
CA MET A 156 -10.29 5.96 9.47
C MET A 156 -10.05 6.58 8.11
N THR A 157 -10.14 5.80 7.01
CA THR A 157 -10.01 6.34 5.65
C THR A 157 -11.13 7.32 5.33
N ALA A 158 -12.38 6.96 5.66
CA ALA A 158 -13.52 7.85 5.46
C ALA A 158 -13.37 9.15 6.28
N ARG A 159 -12.93 9.06 7.54
CA ARG A 159 -12.68 10.22 8.40
C ARG A 159 -11.60 11.13 7.81
N VAL A 160 -10.45 10.58 7.41
CA VAL A 160 -9.35 11.36 6.83
C VAL A 160 -9.80 12.04 5.53
N LEU A 161 -10.50 11.35 4.65
CA LEU A 161 -11.05 11.94 3.42
C LEU A 161 -12.05 13.06 3.73
N ALA A 162 -12.99 12.85 4.65
CA ALA A 162 -13.96 13.86 5.04
C ALA A 162 -13.28 15.12 5.63
N GLU A 163 -12.35 14.95 6.58
CA GLU A 163 -11.60 16.06 7.18
C GLU A 163 -10.67 16.75 6.16
N ALA A 164 -10.24 16.03 5.10
CA ALA A 164 -9.50 16.58 3.97
C ALA A 164 -10.38 17.35 2.95
N GLY A 165 -11.69 17.43 3.19
CA GLY A 165 -12.64 18.18 2.37
C GLY A 165 -13.28 17.39 1.22
N PHE A 166 -13.16 16.07 1.20
CA PHE A 166 -13.90 15.20 0.25
C PHE A 166 -15.28 14.88 0.82
N ALA A 167 -16.30 15.66 0.41
CA ALA A 167 -17.65 15.60 0.98
C ALA A 167 -18.49 14.42 0.47
N ASN A 168 -18.15 13.86 -0.70
CA ASN A 168 -18.94 12.84 -1.38
C ASN A 168 -18.21 11.48 -1.36
N VAL A 169 -18.05 10.91 -0.17
CA VAL A 169 -17.46 9.57 0.04
C VAL A 169 -18.56 8.63 0.48
N SER A 170 -18.84 7.58 -0.29
CA SER A 170 -19.78 6.52 0.05
C SER A 170 -19.04 5.21 0.31
N LEU A 171 -19.34 4.57 1.43
CA LEU A 171 -18.79 3.26 1.79
C LEU A 171 -19.59 2.14 1.13
N VAL A 172 -18.90 1.08 0.70
CA VAL A 172 -19.56 -0.20 0.38
C VAL A 172 -20.03 -0.81 1.69
N ALA A 173 -21.31 -0.59 2.02
CA ALA A 173 -21.86 -0.89 3.35
C ALA A 173 -21.64 -2.35 3.79
N ALA A 174 -21.75 -3.30 2.86
CA ALA A 174 -21.53 -4.72 3.16
C ALA A 174 -20.06 -5.07 3.51
N GLN A 175 -19.11 -4.17 3.23
CA GLN A 175 -17.68 -4.37 3.44
C GLN A 175 -17.07 -3.35 4.41
N ALA A 176 -17.91 -2.51 5.06
CA ALA A 176 -17.43 -1.39 5.88
C ALA A 176 -16.99 -1.82 7.29
N GLU A 177 -17.67 -2.82 7.86
CA GLU A 177 -17.32 -3.32 9.19
C GLU A 177 -16.28 -4.44 9.08
N PRO A 178 -15.31 -4.50 10.00
CA PRO A 178 -14.34 -5.58 10.05
C PRO A 178 -15.02 -6.94 10.28
N ASP A 179 -14.66 -7.91 9.42
CA ASP A 179 -15.12 -9.29 9.55
C ASP A 179 -13.98 -10.25 9.18
N PRO A 180 -13.49 -11.08 10.12
CA PRO A 180 -12.36 -11.97 9.89
C PRO A 180 -12.62 -13.08 8.86
N ASP A 181 -13.88 -13.35 8.51
CA ASP A 181 -14.25 -14.33 7.49
C ASP A 181 -14.22 -13.77 6.07
N PHE A 182 -14.17 -12.44 5.90
CA PHE A 182 -14.20 -11.76 4.59
C PHE A 182 -15.31 -12.26 3.67
N PRO A 183 -16.59 -12.27 4.10
CA PRO A 183 -17.67 -13.09 3.50
C PRO A 183 -18.01 -12.73 2.04
N THR A 184 -17.67 -11.52 1.58
CA THR A 184 -17.99 -11.07 0.21
C THR A 184 -16.83 -11.24 -0.77
N VAL A 185 -15.62 -11.61 -0.29
CA VAL A 185 -14.43 -11.75 -1.13
C VAL A 185 -13.71 -13.06 -0.79
N PRO A 186 -13.52 -13.97 -1.75
CA PRO A 186 -12.82 -15.24 -1.49
C PRO A 186 -11.37 -15.04 -1.04
N PHE A 187 -10.76 -13.94 -1.44
CA PHE A 187 -9.41 -13.54 -1.10
C PHE A 187 -9.39 -12.01 -0.90
N PRO A 188 -9.08 -11.49 0.31
CA PRO A 188 -9.21 -10.08 0.61
C PRO A 188 -8.04 -9.24 0.08
N ASN A 189 -7.72 -9.38 -1.20
CA ASN A 189 -6.70 -8.62 -1.90
C ASN A 189 -7.36 -7.79 -3.02
N PRO A 190 -7.26 -6.46 -3.01
CA PRO A 190 -7.85 -5.61 -4.04
C PRO A 190 -7.38 -5.91 -5.47
N GLU A 191 -6.25 -6.59 -5.65
CA GLU A 191 -5.72 -6.98 -6.97
C GLU A 191 -6.34 -8.28 -7.53
N GLU A 192 -7.09 -9.02 -6.72
CA GLU A 192 -7.72 -10.27 -7.16
C GLU A 192 -8.97 -9.98 -8.00
N ALA A 193 -9.19 -10.85 -8.98
CA ALA A 193 -10.37 -10.75 -9.83
C ALA A 193 -11.66 -10.87 -9.00
N GLY A 194 -12.60 -9.95 -9.20
CA GLY A 194 -13.87 -9.91 -8.48
C GLY A 194 -13.82 -9.20 -7.13
N ALA A 195 -12.64 -8.87 -6.60
CA ALA A 195 -12.51 -8.20 -5.30
C ALA A 195 -13.19 -6.82 -5.25
N LEU A 196 -13.25 -6.13 -6.39
CA LEU A 196 -13.84 -4.79 -6.51
C LEU A 196 -15.27 -4.80 -7.09
N ASP A 197 -15.88 -5.95 -7.35
CA ASP A 197 -17.17 -6.02 -8.05
C ASP A 197 -18.27 -5.24 -7.35
N MET A 198 -18.39 -5.35 -6.02
CA MET A 198 -19.39 -4.60 -5.24
C MET A 198 -19.15 -3.09 -5.30
N ALA A 199 -17.89 -2.66 -5.24
CA ALA A 199 -17.53 -1.25 -5.34
C ALA A 199 -17.80 -0.70 -6.75
N ILE A 200 -17.56 -1.49 -7.80
CA ILE A 200 -17.86 -1.15 -9.20
C ILE A 200 -19.38 -1.03 -9.42
N GLU A 201 -20.15 -1.97 -8.88
CA GLU A 201 -21.62 -1.92 -8.97
C GLU A 201 -22.17 -0.65 -8.31
N GLN A 202 -21.73 -0.34 -7.10
CA GLN A 202 -22.12 0.86 -6.37
C GLN A 202 -21.66 2.14 -7.10
N ALA A 203 -20.43 2.18 -7.58
CA ALA A 203 -19.87 3.33 -8.31
C ALA A 203 -20.67 3.65 -9.58
N ARG A 204 -21.13 2.62 -10.30
CA ARG A 204 -21.99 2.76 -11.46
C ARG A 204 -23.37 3.32 -11.08
N ALA A 205 -23.95 2.83 -10.00
CA ALA A 205 -25.26 3.27 -9.53
C ALA A 205 -25.27 4.73 -9.06
N GLU A 206 -24.18 5.17 -8.42
CA GLU A 206 -24.02 6.50 -7.85
C GLU A 206 -23.39 7.51 -8.83
N GLY A 207 -22.87 7.05 -9.96
CA GLY A 207 -22.11 7.89 -10.90
C GLY A 207 -20.84 8.44 -10.27
N ALA A 208 -20.08 7.56 -9.59
CA ALA A 208 -18.84 7.94 -8.94
C ALA A 208 -17.74 8.28 -9.95
N ASP A 209 -16.75 9.04 -9.50
CA ASP A 209 -15.58 9.45 -10.28
C ASP A 209 -14.37 8.53 -10.00
N LEU A 210 -14.30 7.94 -8.79
CA LEU A 210 -13.18 7.16 -8.31
C LEU A 210 -13.66 6.07 -7.36
N ILE A 211 -13.07 4.88 -7.48
CA ILE A 211 -13.12 3.84 -6.44
C ILE A 211 -11.77 3.81 -5.73
N ILE A 212 -11.81 3.82 -4.40
CA ILE A 212 -10.66 3.58 -3.53
C ILE A 212 -10.93 2.28 -2.76
N ALA A 213 -9.97 1.37 -2.78
CA ALA A 213 -10.03 0.15 -1.99
C ALA A 213 -8.76 0.01 -1.15
N VAL A 214 -8.91 -0.16 0.15
CA VAL A 214 -7.81 -0.48 1.05
C VAL A 214 -7.88 -1.95 1.44
N ASP A 215 -6.72 -2.60 1.61
CA ASP A 215 -6.66 -3.99 2.06
C ASP A 215 -7.00 -4.11 3.56
N PRO A 216 -7.15 -5.34 4.11
CA PRO A 216 -7.69 -5.52 5.46
C PRO A 216 -6.97 -4.78 6.58
N ASP A 217 -5.68 -4.57 6.49
CA ASP A 217 -4.92 -3.77 7.47
C ASP A 217 -4.60 -2.34 6.98
N ALA A 218 -5.19 -1.95 5.84
CA ALA A 218 -5.17 -0.61 5.25
C ALA A 218 -3.76 -0.04 4.97
N ASP A 219 -2.77 -0.89 4.77
CA ASP A 219 -1.45 -0.43 4.33
C ASP A 219 -1.34 -0.29 2.82
N ARG A 220 -2.30 -0.85 2.04
CA ARG A 220 -2.38 -0.75 0.58
C ARG A 220 -3.57 0.07 0.12
N CYS A 221 -3.45 0.60 -1.11
CA CYS A 221 -4.49 1.41 -1.75
C CYS A 221 -4.61 1.03 -3.22
N ALA A 222 -5.69 0.37 -3.59
CA ALA A 222 -6.06 0.17 -4.98
C ALA A 222 -7.02 1.26 -5.45
N LEU A 223 -6.92 1.59 -6.74
CA LEU A 223 -7.80 2.54 -7.40
C LEU A 223 -8.45 1.88 -8.61
N ALA A 224 -9.74 2.14 -8.81
CA ALA A 224 -10.39 1.86 -10.08
C ALA A 224 -11.06 3.12 -10.61
N VAL A 225 -11.09 3.23 -11.93
CA VAL A 225 -11.51 4.44 -12.65
C VAL A 225 -12.48 4.10 -13.76
N PRO A 226 -13.34 5.04 -14.21
CA PRO A 226 -14.17 4.85 -15.37
C PRO A 226 -13.34 4.46 -16.60
N ASP A 227 -13.77 3.41 -17.27
CA ASP A 227 -13.19 2.93 -18.54
C ASP A 227 -14.31 2.48 -19.48
N PRO A 228 -14.72 3.35 -20.41
CA PRO A 228 -15.75 2.99 -21.38
C PRO A 228 -15.40 1.79 -22.27
N GLY A 229 -14.12 1.40 -22.32
CA GLY A 229 -13.65 0.25 -23.07
C GLY A 229 -13.76 -1.08 -22.32
N ALA A 230 -13.94 -1.04 -21.00
CA ALA A 230 -14.10 -2.22 -20.17
C ALA A 230 -15.56 -2.70 -20.13
N GLU A 231 -15.79 -4.01 -20.02
CA GLU A 231 -17.13 -4.62 -19.96
C GLU A 231 -17.95 -4.07 -18.78
N ALA A 232 -17.31 -3.94 -17.61
CA ALA A 232 -17.94 -3.36 -16.43
C ALA A 232 -18.03 -1.82 -16.44
N GLY A 233 -17.47 -1.14 -17.47
CA GLY A 233 -17.36 0.31 -17.54
C GLY A 233 -16.34 0.92 -16.58
N TRP A 234 -15.57 0.09 -15.86
CA TRP A 234 -14.55 0.46 -14.89
C TRP A 234 -13.34 -0.44 -15.04
N SER A 235 -12.15 0.10 -14.79
CA SER A 235 -10.90 -0.66 -14.78
C SER A 235 -10.08 -0.35 -13.53
N PRO A 236 -9.60 -1.39 -12.82
CA PRO A 236 -8.56 -1.23 -11.82
C PRO A 236 -7.27 -0.71 -12.47
N LEU A 237 -6.60 0.23 -11.81
CA LEU A 237 -5.26 0.64 -12.18
C LEU A 237 -4.23 -0.31 -11.54
N SER A 238 -3.17 -0.66 -12.28
CA SER A 238 -2.07 -1.41 -11.68
C SER A 238 -1.30 -0.57 -10.66
N GLY A 239 -0.62 -1.23 -9.71
CA GLY A 239 0.20 -0.52 -8.72
C GLY A 239 1.29 0.35 -9.36
N ASP A 240 1.84 -0.06 -10.50
CA ASP A 240 2.78 0.76 -11.27
C ASP A 240 2.13 2.00 -11.89
N GLN A 241 0.91 1.88 -12.40
CA GLN A 241 0.16 3.04 -12.91
C GLN A 241 -0.14 4.03 -11.78
N ILE A 242 -0.67 3.53 -10.66
CA ILE A 242 -0.96 4.36 -9.47
C ILE A 242 0.32 5.00 -8.95
N GLY A 243 1.38 4.22 -8.75
CA GLY A 243 2.66 4.73 -8.23
C GLY A 243 3.28 5.82 -9.09
N CYS A 244 3.19 5.70 -10.40
CA CYS A 244 3.68 6.72 -11.32
C CYS A 244 2.78 7.98 -11.36
N LEU A 245 1.45 7.80 -11.31
CA LEU A 245 0.51 8.91 -11.22
C LEU A 245 0.70 9.73 -9.93
N LEU A 246 0.80 9.05 -8.78
CA LEU A 246 1.04 9.71 -7.49
C LEU A 246 2.43 10.36 -7.43
N GLY A 247 3.46 9.66 -7.94
CA GLY A 247 4.82 10.18 -7.99
C GLY A 247 4.94 11.45 -8.83
N GLU A 248 4.34 11.48 -10.02
CA GLU A 248 4.26 12.68 -10.87
C GLU A 248 3.48 13.80 -10.19
N PHE A 249 2.31 13.47 -9.62
CA PHE A 249 1.46 14.45 -8.96
C PHE A 249 2.15 15.16 -7.80
N LEU A 250 2.91 14.41 -6.99
CA LEU A 250 3.68 14.95 -5.88
C LEU A 250 4.90 15.74 -6.37
N ALA A 251 5.66 15.19 -7.33
CA ALA A 251 6.85 15.84 -7.89
C ALA A 251 6.53 17.17 -8.57
N ALA A 252 5.44 17.25 -9.34
CA ALA A 252 4.99 18.47 -9.98
C ALA A 252 4.58 19.58 -8.99
N ARG A 253 4.35 19.23 -7.73
CA ARG A 253 4.00 20.17 -6.63
C ARG A 253 5.20 20.55 -5.76
N GLY A 254 6.40 20.30 -6.21
CA GLY A 254 7.62 20.71 -5.52
C GLY A 254 8.01 19.76 -4.38
N LEU A 255 7.73 18.47 -4.51
CA LEU A 255 8.22 17.48 -3.57
C LEU A 255 9.74 17.56 -3.43
N GLU A 256 10.24 17.63 -2.18
CA GLU A 256 11.66 17.65 -1.90
C GLU A 256 12.12 16.30 -1.33
N GLY A 257 13.26 15.79 -1.83
CA GLY A 257 13.84 14.52 -1.38
C GLY A 257 14.09 13.54 -2.50
N SER A 258 13.83 12.27 -2.26
CA SER A 258 14.00 11.21 -3.26
C SER A 258 12.73 10.42 -3.51
N LEU A 259 12.62 9.88 -4.71
CA LEU A 259 11.62 8.88 -5.08
C LEU A 259 12.25 7.49 -5.02
N ALA A 260 11.51 6.48 -4.61
CA ALA A 260 12.01 5.11 -4.58
C ALA A 260 10.95 4.10 -4.99
N ASN A 261 11.37 3.03 -5.67
CA ASN A 261 10.52 1.86 -5.91
C ASN A 261 11.32 0.56 -5.97
N SER A 262 10.61 -0.56 -5.99
CA SER A 262 11.24 -1.88 -6.08
C SER A 262 11.86 -2.12 -7.46
N ILE A 263 12.84 -3.02 -7.52
CA ILE A 263 13.52 -3.40 -8.79
C ILE A 263 12.57 -4.05 -9.80
N VAL A 264 11.43 -4.57 -9.35
CA VAL A 264 10.41 -5.21 -10.20
C VAL A 264 9.31 -4.24 -10.62
N SER A 265 9.25 -3.05 -10.02
CA SER A 265 8.31 -1.98 -10.38
C SER A 265 8.73 -1.25 -11.67
N SER A 266 7.85 -0.42 -12.20
CA SER A 266 8.06 0.33 -13.43
C SER A 266 9.26 1.28 -13.35
N ARG A 267 10.03 1.37 -14.42
CA ARG A 267 11.11 2.35 -14.59
C ARG A 267 10.60 3.78 -14.86
N LEU A 268 9.30 3.96 -15.04
CA LEU A 268 8.71 5.27 -15.30
C LEU A 268 8.96 6.24 -14.14
N LEU A 269 8.91 5.77 -12.87
CA LEU A 269 9.18 6.62 -11.72
C LEU A 269 10.59 7.24 -11.76
N ALA A 270 11.59 6.51 -12.25
CA ALA A 270 12.94 7.04 -12.42
C ALA A 270 12.99 8.17 -13.45
N ARG A 271 12.20 8.07 -14.53
CA ARG A 271 12.09 9.12 -15.55
C ARG A 271 11.36 10.37 -15.03
N ILE A 272 10.32 10.14 -14.23
CA ILE A 272 9.60 11.22 -13.53
C ILE A 272 10.59 11.95 -12.60
N ALA A 273 11.33 11.22 -11.76
CA ALA A 273 12.34 11.81 -10.89
C ALA A 273 13.36 12.66 -11.64
N GLU A 274 13.91 12.13 -12.72
CA GLU A 274 14.87 12.82 -13.61
C GLU A 274 14.28 14.14 -14.14
N ALA A 275 13.03 14.11 -14.63
CA ALA A 275 12.36 15.29 -15.20
C ALA A 275 12.12 16.39 -14.17
N HIS A 276 11.91 16.03 -12.91
CA HIS A 276 11.69 16.97 -11.79
C HIS A 276 12.97 17.29 -11.01
N GLY A 277 14.15 16.80 -11.44
CA GLY A 277 15.42 17.04 -10.76
C GLY A 277 15.55 16.34 -9.41
N LEU A 278 14.75 15.30 -9.17
CA LEU A 278 14.75 14.50 -7.95
C LEU A 278 15.69 13.29 -8.08
N VAL A 279 16.21 12.81 -6.95
CA VAL A 279 16.96 11.57 -6.89
C VAL A 279 15.99 10.38 -6.89
N HIS A 280 16.33 9.33 -7.65
CA HIS A 280 15.60 8.07 -7.66
C HIS A 280 16.44 6.92 -7.10
N HIS A 281 15.83 6.08 -6.27
CA HIS A 281 16.44 4.87 -5.75
C HIS A 281 15.65 3.63 -6.19
N THR A 282 16.36 2.64 -6.74
CA THR A 282 15.81 1.30 -6.98
C THR A 282 16.26 0.39 -5.84
N THR A 283 15.31 -0.29 -5.20
CA THR A 283 15.59 -1.15 -4.06
C THR A 283 15.24 -2.62 -4.33
N LEU A 284 15.58 -3.49 -3.39
CA LEU A 284 15.04 -4.84 -3.38
C LEU A 284 13.51 -4.80 -3.18
N THR A 285 12.83 -5.89 -3.55
CA THR A 285 11.40 -6.08 -3.30
C THR A 285 11.11 -6.15 -1.79
N GLY A 286 10.01 -5.53 -1.40
CA GLY A 286 9.55 -5.41 -0.02
C GLY A 286 9.76 -3.98 0.52
N PHE A 287 8.68 -3.46 1.11
CA PHE A 287 8.63 -2.05 1.51
C PHE A 287 9.68 -1.67 2.55
N LYS A 288 10.11 -2.65 3.37
CA LYS A 288 11.24 -2.48 4.31
C LYS A 288 12.53 -1.97 3.66
N TRP A 289 12.73 -2.20 2.37
CA TRP A 289 13.88 -1.68 1.61
C TRP A 289 13.59 -0.31 1.04
N ILE A 290 12.40 -0.11 0.48
CA ILE A 290 11.96 1.17 -0.10
C ILE A 290 11.97 2.27 0.98
N ALA A 291 11.39 1.97 2.14
CA ALA A 291 11.33 2.89 3.26
C ALA A 291 12.69 3.33 3.83
N ARG A 292 13.77 2.59 3.51
CA ARG A 292 15.15 2.94 3.87
C ARG A 292 15.88 3.77 2.81
N ALA A 293 15.24 4.14 1.72
CA ALA A 293 15.87 4.98 0.72
C ALA A 293 16.27 6.34 1.35
N PRO A 294 17.48 6.83 1.06
CA PRO A 294 17.96 8.08 1.63
C PRO A 294 17.06 9.27 1.25
N LYS A 295 16.67 10.07 2.24
CA LYS A 295 15.82 11.25 2.04
C LYS A 295 14.51 10.92 1.32
N LEU A 296 13.95 9.73 1.55
CA LEU A 296 12.71 9.32 0.91
C LEU A 296 11.61 10.37 1.12
N ALA A 297 10.96 10.77 0.04
CA ALA A 297 9.81 11.67 0.04
C ALA A 297 8.55 10.96 -0.48
N PHE A 298 8.72 10.07 -1.46
CA PHE A 298 7.67 9.16 -1.94
C PHE A 298 8.28 7.82 -2.35
N GLY A 299 7.59 6.74 -2.00
CA GLY A 299 7.99 5.41 -2.43
C GLY A 299 6.80 4.53 -2.76
N TYR A 300 7.00 3.56 -3.68
CA TYR A 300 5.97 2.57 -3.95
C TYR A 300 6.53 1.19 -4.33
N GLU A 301 5.73 0.16 -4.10
CA GLU A 301 5.88 -1.16 -4.70
C GLU A 301 4.67 -1.46 -5.60
N GLU A 302 4.90 -2.22 -6.67
CA GLU A 302 3.90 -2.54 -7.70
C GLU A 302 2.68 -3.28 -7.16
N ALA A 303 2.80 -3.92 -5.99
CA ALA A 303 1.72 -4.57 -5.28
C ALA A 303 0.84 -3.57 -4.49
N ILE A 304 0.47 -2.46 -5.13
CA ILE A 304 -0.42 -1.39 -4.62
C ILE A 304 -0.02 -0.81 -3.25
N GLY A 305 1.26 -0.84 -2.91
CA GLY A 305 1.79 -0.29 -1.68
C GLY A 305 2.48 1.05 -1.91
N PHE A 306 2.04 2.12 -1.25
CA PHE A 306 2.56 3.47 -1.43
C PHE A 306 2.87 4.12 -0.08
N CYS A 307 3.93 4.90 -0.02
CA CYS A 307 4.26 5.78 1.10
C CYS A 307 4.31 7.22 0.59
N PRO A 308 3.22 7.96 0.70
CA PRO A 308 3.14 9.32 0.18
C PRO A 308 3.83 10.35 1.09
N ASN A 309 4.02 10.01 2.36
CA ASN A 309 4.75 10.83 3.32
C ASN A 309 5.46 9.98 4.38
N PRO A 310 6.77 9.71 4.25
CA PRO A 310 7.54 8.95 5.21
C PRO A 310 7.67 9.61 6.60
N GLN A 311 7.24 10.86 6.76
CA GLN A 311 7.21 11.51 8.06
C GLN A 311 5.99 11.09 8.89
N ILE A 312 4.91 10.69 8.24
CA ILE A 312 3.73 10.13 8.89
C ILE A 312 4.01 8.67 9.25
N ALA A 313 4.05 7.80 8.25
CA ALA A 313 4.33 6.39 8.43
C ALA A 313 5.49 5.99 7.51
N ARG A 314 6.52 5.35 8.06
CA ARG A 314 7.67 4.91 7.26
C ARG A 314 7.49 3.47 6.79
N ASP A 315 6.32 3.24 6.24
CA ASP A 315 5.84 2.00 5.64
C ASP A 315 4.82 2.37 4.56
N LYS A 316 4.18 1.39 3.95
CA LYS A 316 3.00 1.59 3.14
C LYS A 316 1.89 2.22 3.98
N ASP A 317 1.20 3.17 3.39
CA ASP A 317 0.09 3.87 4.03
C ASP A 317 -1.06 4.06 3.03
N GLY A 318 -2.00 3.12 3.04
CA GLY A 318 -3.15 3.15 2.15
C GLY A 318 -4.11 4.29 2.45
N ILE A 319 -4.19 4.71 3.71
CA ILE A 319 -5.06 5.80 4.15
C ILE A 319 -4.53 7.15 3.65
N ALA A 320 -3.26 7.44 3.90
CA ALA A 320 -2.61 8.66 3.41
C ALA A 320 -2.55 8.68 1.86
N SER A 321 -2.35 7.52 1.23
CA SER A 321 -2.37 7.38 -0.23
C SER A 321 -3.73 7.70 -0.83
N SER A 322 -4.81 7.36 -0.12
CA SER A 322 -6.18 7.69 -0.53
C SER A 322 -6.41 9.20 -0.64
N VAL A 323 -5.83 10.00 0.27
CA VAL A 323 -5.92 11.47 0.23
C VAL A 323 -5.19 12.05 -0.97
N VAL A 324 -3.96 11.56 -1.24
CA VAL A 324 -3.16 12.02 -2.39
C VAL A 324 -3.83 11.62 -3.70
N ALA A 325 -4.34 10.38 -3.78
CA ALA A 325 -5.09 9.91 -4.94
C ALA A 325 -6.35 10.75 -5.18
N ALA A 326 -7.18 10.95 -4.16
CA ALA A 326 -8.38 11.76 -4.26
C ALA A 326 -8.06 13.21 -4.70
N SER A 327 -6.96 13.80 -4.22
CA SER A 327 -6.48 15.13 -4.62
C SER A 327 -6.07 15.17 -6.10
N LEU A 328 -5.38 14.15 -6.58
CA LEU A 328 -5.05 13.99 -8.00
C LEU A 328 -6.31 13.93 -8.86
N PHE A 329 -7.27 13.08 -8.48
CA PHE A 329 -8.48 12.88 -9.27
C PHE A 329 -9.42 14.10 -9.25
N ALA A 330 -9.45 14.85 -8.13
CA ALA A 330 -10.13 16.13 -8.07
C ALA A 330 -9.53 17.15 -9.05
N ALA A 331 -8.19 17.21 -9.13
CA ALA A 331 -7.51 18.08 -10.08
C ALA A 331 -7.78 17.66 -11.55
N LEU A 332 -7.69 16.37 -11.87
CA LEU A 332 -7.98 15.88 -13.22
C LEU A 332 -9.43 16.17 -13.63
N LYS A 333 -10.39 15.99 -12.71
CA LYS A 333 -11.80 16.29 -12.96
C LYS A 333 -12.04 17.75 -13.33
N VAL A 334 -11.40 18.70 -12.61
CA VAL A 334 -11.47 20.14 -12.95
C VAL A 334 -10.90 20.44 -14.34
N GLU A 335 -9.82 19.74 -14.70
CA GLU A 335 -9.19 19.87 -16.03
C GLU A 335 -9.97 19.16 -17.15
N GLY A 336 -11.03 18.44 -16.82
CA GLY A 336 -11.78 17.61 -17.78
C GLY A 336 -10.95 16.42 -18.30
N ARG A 337 -10.01 15.93 -17.52
CA ARG A 337 -9.07 14.86 -17.85
C ARG A 337 -9.36 13.60 -17.04
N THR A 338 -9.01 12.47 -17.61
CA THR A 338 -9.10 11.17 -16.97
C THR A 338 -7.71 10.66 -16.52
N ALA A 339 -7.68 9.59 -15.74
CA ALA A 339 -6.44 8.88 -15.43
C ALA A 339 -5.74 8.39 -16.73
N TRP A 340 -6.52 7.99 -17.72
CA TRP A 340 -5.99 7.50 -18.99
C TRP A 340 -5.29 8.62 -19.79
N ASP A 341 -5.87 9.84 -19.80
CA ASP A 341 -5.24 11.01 -20.41
C ASP A 341 -3.92 11.36 -19.72
N GLU A 342 -3.87 11.23 -18.38
CA GLU A 342 -2.64 11.49 -17.65
C GLU A 342 -1.57 10.41 -17.90
N LEU A 343 -1.94 9.14 -17.93
CA LEU A 343 -1.02 8.06 -18.30
C LEU A 343 -0.49 8.21 -19.72
N ASP A 344 -1.34 8.62 -20.67
CA ASP A 344 -0.93 8.92 -22.04
C ASP A 344 0.02 10.13 -22.08
N ARG A 345 -0.23 11.18 -21.30
CA ARG A 345 0.68 12.32 -21.16
C ARG A 345 2.05 11.88 -20.67
N LEU A 346 2.09 11.04 -19.62
CA LEU A 346 3.33 10.48 -19.08
C LEU A 346 4.07 9.62 -20.12
N ALA A 347 3.34 8.80 -20.87
CA ALA A 347 3.94 7.99 -21.93
C ALA A 347 4.53 8.84 -23.06
N HIS A 348 3.89 9.96 -23.41
CA HIS A 348 4.44 10.91 -24.41
C HIS A 348 5.68 11.64 -23.87
N ALA A 349 5.67 12.05 -22.60
CA ALA A 349 6.76 12.80 -21.99
C ALA A 349 8.00 11.93 -21.71
N HIS A 350 7.82 10.70 -21.26
CA HIS A 350 8.90 9.86 -20.70
C HIS A 350 9.12 8.55 -21.46
N GLY A 351 8.34 8.26 -22.50
CA GLY A 351 8.29 6.99 -23.20
C GLY A 351 7.31 6.01 -22.57
N LEU A 352 6.89 5.03 -23.36
CA LEU A 352 5.93 4.00 -22.92
C LEU A 352 6.64 2.97 -22.02
N HIS A 353 6.16 2.85 -20.79
CA HIS A 353 6.58 1.85 -19.82
C HIS A 353 5.37 0.95 -19.49
N VAL A 354 5.42 -0.30 -19.93
CA VAL A 354 4.37 -1.29 -19.67
C VAL A 354 4.98 -2.41 -18.84
N THR A 355 4.37 -2.71 -17.72
CA THR A 355 4.71 -3.82 -16.84
C THR A 355 3.54 -4.80 -16.76
N GLY A 356 3.82 -6.01 -16.36
CA GLY A 356 2.80 -7.03 -16.13
C GLY A 356 3.36 -8.15 -15.27
N PRO A 357 2.55 -8.74 -14.37
CA PRO A 357 2.97 -9.85 -13.54
C PRO A 357 3.10 -11.12 -14.38
N LEU A 358 4.10 -11.93 -14.05
CA LEU A 358 4.21 -13.31 -14.53
C LEU A 358 4.33 -14.21 -13.30
N THR A 359 3.22 -14.80 -12.90
CA THR A 359 3.12 -15.59 -11.68
C THR A 359 3.08 -17.09 -12.00
N PHE A 360 3.91 -17.85 -11.29
CA PHE A 360 3.87 -19.31 -11.33
C PHE A 360 3.49 -19.81 -9.94
N ARG A 361 2.46 -20.65 -9.88
CA ARG A 361 2.12 -21.41 -8.67
C ARG A 361 2.73 -22.79 -8.79
N VAL A 362 3.42 -23.24 -7.77
CA VAL A 362 4.10 -24.56 -7.72
C VAL A 362 3.56 -25.35 -6.54
N GLU A 363 3.53 -26.68 -6.68
CA GLU A 363 3.06 -27.57 -5.62
C GLU A 363 4.12 -27.72 -4.51
N GLU A 364 5.42 -27.79 -4.90
CA GLU A 364 6.53 -28.01 -4.00
C GLU A 364 7.44 -26.77 -3.94
N ILE A 365 7.71 -26.26 -2.77
CA ILE A 365 8.52 -25.04 -2.53
C ILE A 365 9.92 -25.13 -3.15
N GLU A 366 10.53 -26.33 -3.14
CA GLU A 366 11.85 -26.59 -3.72
C GLU A 366 11.92 -26.30 -5.22
N GLN A 367 10.79 -26.38 -5.92
CA GLN A 367 10.71 -26.05 -7.35
C GLN A 367 11.04 -24.58 -7.62
N ILE A 368 10.79 -23.68 -6.66
CA ILE A 368 11.13 -22.26 -6.77
C ILE A 368 12.66 -22.11 -6.79
N ALA A 369 13.35 -22.72 -5.83
CA ALA A 369 14.80 -22.67 -5.75
C ALA A 369 15.47 -23.29 -6.99
N ALA A 370 14.97 -24.43 -7.45
CA ALA A 370 15.45 -25.11 -8.65
C ALA A 370 15.21 -24.29 -9.93
N GLY A 371 14.05 -23.64 -10.04
CA GLY A 371 13.71 -22.74 -11.15
C GLY A 371 14.65 -21.54 -11.19
N MET A 372 14.89 -20.91 -10.04
CA MET A 372 15.81 -19.76 -9.93
C MET A 372 17.25 -20.15 -10.25
N ALA A 373 17.71 -21.33 -9.81
CA ALA A 373 19.04 -21.84 -10.16
C ALA A 373 19.21 -22.03 -11.66
N ARG A 374 18.20 -22.59 -12.36
CA ARG A 374 18.20 -22.73 -13.82
C ARG A 374 18.23 -21.39 -14.53
N LEU A 375 17.42 -20.41 -14.10
CA LEU A 375 17.41 -19.06 -14.68
C LEU A 375 18.76 -18.34 -14.52
N ARG A 376 19.46 -18.53 -13.40
CA ARG A 376 20.79 -17.97 -13.18
C ARG A 376 21.84 -18.64 -14.05
N ALA A 377 21.77 -19.96 -14.21
CA ALA A 377 22.73 -20.74 -15.03
C ALA A 377 22.50 -20.52 -16.53
N GLN A 378 21.27 -20.36 -16.95
CA GLN A 378 20.87 -20.19 -18.34
C GLN A 378 19.84 -19.06 -18.48
N PRO A 379 20.25 -17.80 -18.36
CA PRO A 379 19.33 -16.69 -18.52
C PRO A 379 18.69 -16.73 -19.92
N PRO A 380 17.37 -16.51 -20.03
CA PRO A 380 16.67 -16.54 -21.30
C PRO A 380 17.25 -15.48 -22.25
N SER A 381 17.64 -15.91 -23.46
CA SER A 381 18.04 -14.97 -24.50
C SER A 381 16.80 -14.32 -25.09
N TRP A 382 16.49 -13.10 -24.67
CA TRP A 382 15.46 -12.29 -25.32
C TRP A 382 15.97 -11.88 -26.71
N ARG A 383 15.57 -12.59 -27.76
CA ARG A 383 15.67 -12.03 -29.10
C ARG A 383 14.67 -10.87 -29.14
N ALA A 384 15.19 -9.66 -29.06
CA ALA A 384 14.43 -8.47 -29.44
C ALA A 384 13.91 -8.71 -30.87
N ARG A 385 12.65 -9.12 -31.03
CA ARG A 385 12.00 -9.02 -32.34
C ARG A 385 12.06 -7.55 -32.68
N ARG A 386 12.81 -7.18 -33.72
CA ARG A 386 12.72 -5.85 -34.32
C ARG A 386 11.23 -5.58 -34.49
N LEU A 387 10.70 -4.64 -33.73
CA LEU A 387 9.42 -4.03 -34.02
C LEU A 387 9.53 -3.51 -35.46
N LEU A 388 8.95 -4.25 -36.39
CA LEU A 388 8.75 -3.76 -37.74
C LEU A 388 7.96 -2.46 -37.57
N ARG A 389 8.59 -1.35 -37.99
CA ARG A 389 7.94 -0.04 -38.08
C ARG A 389 6.71 -0.22 -38.94
N SER A 390 5.54 -0.42 -38.39
CA SER A 390 4.30 -0.21 -39.10
C SER A 390 4.11 1.29 -39.24
N ARG A 391 4.60 1.82 -40.37
CA ARG A 391 4.17 3.13 -40.86
C ARG A 391 2.71 3.01 -41.29
N THR A 392 1.79 3.14 -40.36
CA THR A 392 0.42 3.61 -40.64
C THR A 392 -0.30 3.84 -39.32
N CYS A 393 -0.02 4.96 -38.66
CA CYS A 393 -1.00 5.59 -37.81
C CYS A 393 -1.64 6.68 -38.68
N ARG A 394 -2.69 6.33 -39.41
CA ARG A 394 -3.60 7.32 -39.98
C ARG A 394 -4.55 7.73 -38.87
N ARG A 395 -4.67 9.04 -38.70
CA ARG A 395 -5.69 9.67 -37.85
C ARG A 395 -7.04 8.98 -38.08
N ALA A 396 -7.53 8.29 -37.07
CA ALA A 396 -8.93 7.95 -36.88
C ALA A 396 -9.18 8.05 -35.38
N THR A 397 -10.11 8.89 -35.03
CA THR A 397 -10.76 8.98 -33.73
C THR A 397 -11.21 7.59 -33.31
N GLY A 398 -10.59 7.04 -32.23
CA GLY A 398 -10.92 5.72 -31.71
C GLY A 398 -9.74 5.10 -30.97
N ALA A 399 -9.97 4.79 -29.71
CA ALA A 399 -9.03 4.22 -28.76
C ALA A 399 -8.15 3.10 -29.34
N CYS A 400 -6.86 3.20 -29.10
CA CYS A 400 -5.90 2.14 -29.42
C CYS A 400 -6.06 1.03 -28.37
N ARG A 401 -6.81 -0.04 -28.72
CA ARG A 401 -6.92 -1.25 -27.88
C ARG A 401 -5.65 -2.11 -28.03
N PRO A 402 -5.06 -2.58 -26.96
CA PRO A 402 -4.12 -3.69 -27.06
C PRO A 402 -4.90 -4.96 -27.46
N ARG A 403 -4.53 -5.56 -28.58
CA ARG A 403 -5.04 -6.90 -28.92
C ARG A 403 -4.47 -7.91 -27.93
N THR A 404 -5.34 -8.60 -27.23
CA THR A 404 -5.00 -9.81 -26.47
C THR A 404 -4.34 -10.80 -27.43
N ALA A 405 -3.07 -11.06 -27.22
CA ALA A 405 -2.36 -12.14 -27.91
C ALA A 405 -2.73 -13.46 -27.23
N SER A 406 -3.54 -14.27 -27.90
CA SER A 406 -3.71 -15.67 -27.54
C SER A 406 -2.41 -16.40 -27.82
N TRP A 407 -1.86 -17.04 -26.80
CA TRP A 407 -0.69 -17.91 -26.91
C TRP A 407 -1.18 -19.35 -27.14
N SER A 408 -0.86 -19.92 -28.25
CA SER A 408 -0.87 -21.37 -28.50
C SER A 408 0.54 -21.92 -28.35
#